data_8de447b2b334e6b2fa8a2809f2d609d9
#
_entry.id   8de447b2b334e6b2fa8a2809f2d609d9
#
_cell.length_a   1.000
_cell.length_b   1.000
_cell.length_c   1.000
_cell.angle_alpha   90.00
_cell.angle_beta   90.00
_cell.angle_gamma   90.00
#
_symmetry.space_group_name_H-M   'P 1'
#
loop_
_entity.id
_entity.type
_entity.pdbx_description
1 polymer ?
#
loop_
_entity_poly.entity_id
_entity_poly.type
_entity_poly.pdbx_seq_one_letter_code
_entity_poly.pdbx_strand_id
1 'polypeptide(L)'
;MPINKNLESIREIFQEGNEVDGFLIGEPIHKGGMAVLYQATKEGIDFPILVKVPRVGRDQPVESLIGFETELNIMKAIKSPYVPRVAGTGNMAKKPYIAMEHLEGVPLDKIIKEDGGRLSDIEKTIQIVSNVATAIATLHAQDVIHLDIKPENILVKPDNQIALIDFGLAHHARDPDLLVEAMYKGIGSAPYISPEQVMGIRNDWRSDIFAIGAMLYEMLTGEYPFGCPGTVSGLRKRMWSEPLPPRAIRKEIPTWLQEVVLRCLEPLADDRYQSAKRLGHILKNPQSIQLTHRAEKIYPNSAWDNMKRWFRAAGYQPSECPRPSSVEDTAPVLIVAIDTRQHDEVLRDRMQNTAKRLLQAYPESRLICLSTINGTPTFEGNKESETASGIVRNHLVQLMDWAKPLKMPTERVSFHVLEALDPASRIVEFANDNNAAMIMIGASHKIPNKVAPWRTSMTKIVEEAHCSVHIVRT
;
A
#
# COMPACT_ATOMS: atom_id res chain seq x y z
N MET A 1 8.41 31.14 -4.99
CA MET A 1 8.52 31.67 -3.60
C MET A 1 7.26 31.66 -2.71
N PRO A 2 6.08 31.10 -3.08
CA PRO A 2 4.95 31.04 -2.12
C PRO A 2 4.86 29.73 -1.30
N ILE A 3 5.66 28.70 -1.61
CA ILE A 3 5.50 27.36 -1.03
C ILE A 3 6.07 27.24 0.40
N ASN A 4 7.06 28.05 0.76
CA ASN A 4 7.64 28.02 2.12
C ASN A 4 6.70 28.54 3.21
N LYS A 5 5.78 29.46 2.89
CA LYS A 5 4.81 29.99 3.86
C LYS A 5 3.73 28.99 4.27
N ASN A 6 3.36 28.05 3.36
CA ASN A 6 2.30 27.06 3.66
C ASN A 6 2.78 25.91 4.57
N LEU A 7 4.07 25.61 4.61
CA LEU A 7 4.62 24.49 5.39
C LEU A 7 4.89 24.86 6.86
N GLU A 8 5.37 26.09 7.11
CA GLU A 8 5.44 26.64 8.47
C GLU A 8 4.03 26.84 9.03
N SER A 9 3.07 27.23 8.19
CA SER A 9 1.66 27.40 8.58
C SER A 9 0.97 26.13 9.05
N ILE A 10 1.32 24.92 8.54
CA ILE A 10 0.70 23.66 8.99
C ILE A 10 1.12 23.34 10.44
N ARG A 11 2.38 23.56 10.80
CA ARG A 11 2.86 23.36 12.19
C ARG A 11 2.25 24.37 13.16
N GLU A 12 1.98 25.60 12.69
CA GLU A 12 1.31 26.64 13.49
C GLU A 12 -0.18 26.35 13.67
N ILE A 13 -0.82 25.70 12.70
CA ILE A 13 -2.24 25.32 12.76
C ILE A 13 -2.48 24.23 13.82
N PHE A 14 -1.61 23.21 13.89
CA PHE A 14 -1.73 22.08 14.82
C PHE A 14 -0.89 22.31 16.08
N GLN A 15 -1.14 23.40 16.78
CA GLN A 15 -0.58 23.67 18.11
C GLN A 15 -1.62 23.40 19.18
N GLU A 16 -1.15 23.03 20.36
CA GLU A 16 -2.01 22.84 21.52
C GLU A 16 -2.87 24.09 21.81
N GLY A 17 -4.15 23.86 22.02
CA GLY A 17 -5.14 24.90 22.24
C GLY A 17 -5.77 25.47 20.97
N ASN A 18 -5.27 25.17 19.79
CA ASN A 18 -5.89 25.61 18.55
C ASN A 18 -7.11 24.76 18.18
N GLU A 19 -8.08 25.39 17.52
CA GLU A 19 -9.23 24.69 16.94
C GLU A 19 -9.05 24.52 15.43
N VAL A 20 -9.17 23.27 14.96
CA VAL A 20 -9.06 22.90 13.54
C VAL A 20 -10.30 22.12 13.11
N ASP A 21 -11.14 22.71 12.29
CA ASP A 21 -12.37 22.10 11.76
C ASP A 21 -13.29 21.53 12.89
N GLY A 22 -13.34 22.25 14.06
CA GLY A 22 -14.07 21.86 15.24
C GLY A 22 -13.35 20.86 16.15
N PHE A 23 -12.11 20.47 15.84
CA PHE A 23 -11.25 19.68 16.73
C PHE A 23 -10.38 20.62 17.56
N LEU A 24 -10.50 20.58 18.89
CA LEU A 24 -9.58 21.24 19.80
C LEU A 24 -8.32 20.36 19.93
N ILE A 25 -7.19 20.89 19.48
CA ILE A 25 -5.91 20.17 19.44
C ILE A 25 -5.27 20.19 20.83
N GLY A 26 -4.90 19.04 21.34
CA GLY A 26 -4.17 18.88 22.60
C GLY A 26 -2.68 18.61 22.37
N GLU A 27 -2.04 18.03 23.38
CA GLU A 27 -0.62 17.71 23.33
C GLU A 27 -0.25 16.70 22.23
N PRO A 28 0.94 16.83 21.64
CA PRO A 28 1.48 15.80 20.75
C PRO A 28 1.93 14.57 21.56
N ILE A 29 1.31 13.42 21.29
CA ILE A 29 1.62 12.16 22.00
C ILE A 29 2.72 11.34 21.32
N HIS A 30 2.90 11.54 20.01
CA HIS A 30 3.93 10.82 19.25
C HIS A 30 4.43 11.66 18.07
N LYS A 31 5.76 11.70 17.91
CA LYS A 31 6.44 12.36 16.77
C LYS A 31 7.22 11.33 15.99
N GLY A 32 6.56 10.67 15.03
CA GLY A 32 7.17 9.71 14.11
C GLY A 32 7.91 10.38 12.95
N GLY A 33 8.56 9.58 12.11
CA GLY A 33 9.24 10.03 10.90
C GLY A 33 8.30 10.66 9.87
N MET A 34 7.09 10.07 9.67
CA MET A 34 6.15 10.46 8.62
C MET A 34 5.00 11.34 9.11
N ALA A 35 4.63 11.25 10.39
CA ALA A 35 3.50 12.00 10.96
C ALA A 35 3.72 12.37 12.42
N VAL A 36 2.93 13.32 12.89
CA VAL A 36 2.78 13.67 14.31
C VAL A 36 1.35 13.33 14.72
N LEU A 37 1.20 12.69 15.89
CA LEU A 37 -0.08 12.37 16.49
C LEU A 37 -0.36 13.33 17.63
N TYR A 38 -1.52 13.98 17.60
CA TYR A 38 -2.00 14.87 18.65
C TYR A 38 -3.24 14.27 19.31
N GLN A 39 -3.39 14.47 20.61
CA GLN A 39 -4.70 14.30 21.23
C GLN A 39 -5.64 15.38 20.71
N ALA A 40 -6.92 15.08 20.62
CA ALA A 40 -7.91 16.08 20.29
C ALA A 40 -9.26 15.75 20.92
N THR A 41 -10.12 16.78 21.04
CA THR A 41 -11.52 16.64 21.43
C THR A 41 -12.41 17.35 20.44
N LYS A 42 -13.64 16.86 20.29
CA LYS A 42 -14.65 17.50 19.45
C LYS A 42 -16.04 17.29 20.07
N GLU A 43 -16.84 18.34 20.15
CA GLU A 43 -18.21 18.23 20.59
C GLU A 43 -19.02 17.26 19.71
N GLY A 44 -19.85 16.45 20.36
CA GLY A 44 -20.66 15.43 19.67
C GLY A 44 -19.94 14.12 19.30
N ILE A 45 -18.66 13.95 19.65
CA ILE A 45 -17.93 12.69 19.51
C ILE A 45 -17.70 12.09 20.90
N ASP A 46 -18.12 10.84 21.09
CA ASP A 46 -18.17 10.12 22.38
C ASP A 46 -16.96 9.23 22.66
N PHE A 47 -15.93 9.33 21.85
CA PHE A 47 -14.69 8.54 22.00
C PHE A 47 -13.44 9.44 21.98
N PRO A 48 -12.33 9.02 22.62
CA PRO A 48 -11.05 9.72 22.55
C PRO A 48 -10.55 9.85 21.10
N ILE A 49 -10.02 11.01 20.73
CA ILE A 49 -9.62 11.29 19.36
C ILE A 49 -8.11 11.49 19.27
N LEU A 50 -7.51 10.91 18.23
CA LEU A 50 -6.18 11.23 17.73
C LEU A 50 -6.29 11.98 16.41
N VAL A 51 -5.49 13.04 16.25
CA VAL A 51 -5.29 13.72 14.97
C VAL A 51 -3.90 13.40 14.46
N LYS A 52 -3.84 12.62 13.38
CA LYS A 52 -2.60 12.27 12.64
C LYS A 52 -2.37 13.34 11.59
N VAL A 53 -1.25 14.06 11.71
CA VAL A 53 -0.85 15.12 10.78
C VAL A 53 0.42 14.71 10.07
N PRO A 54 0.45 14.63 8.72
CA PRO A 54 1.66 14.23 8.00
C PRO A 54 2.76 15.29 8.17
N ARG A 55 3.99 14.83 8.29
CA ARG A 55 5.14 15.72 8.26
C ARG A 55 5.41 16.12 6.82
N VAL A 56 5.04 17.34 6.48
CA VAL A 56 5.28 17.91 5.16
C VAL A 56 6.51 18.79 5.23
N GLY A 57 7.59 18.45 4.53
CA GLY A 57 8.83 19.21 4.51
C GLY A 57 9.59 18.98 3.21
N ARG A 58 10.64 19.80 2.96
CA ARG A 58 11.52 19.63 1.78
C ARG A 58 12.24 18.29 1.79
N ASP A 59 12.46 17.73 2.99
CA ASP A 59 13.24 16.51 3.22
C ASP A 59 12.33 15.25 3.32
N GLN A 60 11.01 15.37 3.09
CA GLN A 60 10.12 14.24 3.18
C GLN A 60 9.87 13.63 1.80
N PRO A 61 9.99 12.29 1.66
CA PRO A 61 9.69 11.61 0.42
C PRO A 61 8.24 11.85 -0.02
N VAL A 62 8.01 11.98 -1.33
CA VAL A 62 6.65 12.13 -1.90
C VAL A 62 5.78 10.92 -1.54
N GLU A 63 6.40 9.76 -1.42
CA GLU A 63 5.80 8.50 -1.01
C GLU A 63 5.09 8.59 0.35
N SER A 64 5.58 9.42 1.26
CA SER A 64 4.94 9.64 2.57
C SER A 64 3.58 10.33 2.46
N LEU A 65 3.41 11.26 1.52
CA LEU A 65 2.12 11.91 1.26
C LEU A 65 1.16 10.98 0.54
N ILE A 66 1.66 10.20 -0.43
CA ILE A 66 0.87 9.18 -1.13
C ILE A 66 0.38 8.13 -0.12
N GLY A 67 1.27 7.64 0.76
CA GLY A 67 0.90 6.71 1.82
C GLY A 67 -0.15 7.29 2.77
N PHE A 68 -0.06 8.56 3.11
CA PHE A 68 -1.05 9.24 3.94
C PHE A 68 -2.42 9.38 3.24
N GLU A 69 -2.43 9.68 1.94
CA GLU A 69 -3.65 9.72 1.13
C GLU A 69 -4.28 8.33 0.99
N THR A 70 -3.44 7.31 0.77
CA THR A 70 -3.87 5.91 0.74
C THR A 70 -4.51 5.50 2.06
N GLU A 71 -3.86 5.77 3.19
CA GLU A 71 -4.38 5.50 4.52
C GLU A 71 -5.75 6.15 4.74
N LEU A 72 -5.88 7.43 4.36
CA LEU A 72 -7.13 8.16 4.47
C LEU A 72 -8.26 7.51 3.69
N ASN A 73 -8.00 7.14 2.43
CA ASN A 73 -9.00 6.54 1.55
C ASN A 73 -9.42 5.15 2.04
N ILE A 74 -8.45 4.34 2.46
CA ILE A 74 -8.68 3.01 3.02
C ILE A 74 -9.51 3.12 4.32
N MET A 75 -9.12 3.96 5.26
CA MET A 75 -9.84 4.12 6.54
C MET A 75 -11.28 4.60 6.36
N LYS A 76 -11.58 5.41 5.34
CA LYS A 76 -12.96 5.82 5.02
C LYS A 76 -13.78 4.68 4.41
N ALA A 77 -13.15 3.80 3.64
CA ALA A 77 -13.83 2.70 2.95
C ALA A 77 -14.11 1.51 3.86
N ILE A 78 -13.26 1.23 4.86
CA ILE A 78 -13.35 0.06 5.72
C ILE A 78 -14.39 0.26 6.84
N LYS A 79 -15.20 -0.77 7.05
CA LYS A 79 -16.05 -0.93 8.25
C LYS A 79 -15.60 -2.19 9.00
N SER A 80 -14.83 -2.02 10.06
CA SER A 80 -14.28 -3.12 10.82
C SER A 80 -14.11 -2.74 12.31
N PRO A 81 -14.44 -3.62 13.26
CA PRO A 81 -14.19 -3.40 14.68
C PRO A 81 -12.70 -3.44 15.04
N TYR A 82 -11.85 -3.85 14.10
CA TYR A 82 -10.41 -3.96 14.26
C TYR A 82 -9.63 -2.75 13.73
N VAL A 83 -10.33 -1.69 13.29
CA VAL A 83 -9.74 -0.47 12.71
C VAL A 83 -10.28 0.74 13.47
N PRO A 84 -9.46 1.77 13.76
CA PRO A 84 -9.94 2.99 14.40
C PRO A 84 -11.07 3.64 13.61
N ARG A 85 -12.11 4.11 14.29
CA ARG A 85 -13.20 4.89 13.67
C ARG A 85 -12.65 6.23 13.17
N VAL A 86 -13.02 6.65 11.97
CA VAL A 86 -12.67 7.98 11.45
C VAL A 86 -13.65 9.02 12.00
N ALA A 87 -13.13 9.99 12.73
CA ALA A 87 -13.88 11.11 13.30
C ALA A 87 -13.99 12.30 12.33
N GLY A 88 -13.02 12.45 11.42
CA GLY A 88 -12.97 13.50 10.43
C GLY A 88 -11.66 13.53 9.66
N THR A 89 -11.63 14.34 8.62
CA THR A 89 -10.44 14.44 7.75
C THR A 89 -10.27 15.86 7.24
N GLY A 90 -9.02 16.28 7.10
CA GLY A 90 -8.67 17.56 6.53
C GLY A 90 -8.57 17.55 5.01
N ASN A 91 -8.48 18.74 4.44
CA ASN A 91 -8.24 18.91 3.02
C ASN A 91 -6.76 18.65 2.71
N MET A 92 -6.46 17.62 1.90
CA MET A 92 -5.09 17.21 1.56
C MET A 92 -4.23 18.34 0.99
N ALA A 93 -4.81 19.27 0.24
CA ALA A 93 -4.09 20.38 -0.38
C ALA A 93 -3.79 21.55 0.56
N LYS A 94 -4.60 21.72 1.63
CA LYS A 94 -4.51 22.87 2.53
C LYS A 94 -4.13 22.51 3.96
N LYS A 95 -4.82 21.54 4.53
CA LYS A 95 -4.68 21.10 5.93
C LYS A 95 -4.81 19.57 5.98
N PRO A 96 -3.80 18.81 5.59
CA PRO A 96 -3.89 17.35 5.61
C PRO A 96 -3.87 16.84 7.05
N TYR A 97 -4.92 16.13 7.46
CA TYR A 97 -4.99 15.38 8.71
C TYR A 97 -6.03 14.27 8.65
N ILE A 98 -5.85 13.27 9.50
CA ILE A 98 -6.84 12.24 9.79
C ILE A 98 -7.16 12.33 11.28
N ALA A 99 -8.41 12.64 11.63
CA ALA A 99 -8.91 12.51 12.99
C ALA A 99 -9.57 11.14 13.15
N MET A 100 -9.09 10.35 14.10
CA MET A 100 -9.51 8.97 14.31
C MET A 100 -9.63 8.65 15.79
N GLU A 101 -10.28 7.55 16.09
CA GLU A 101 -10.39 7.00 17.44
C GLU A 101 -9.02 6.71 18.03
N HIS A 102 -8.80 7.18 19.26
CA HIS A 102 -7.64 6.78 20.06
C HIS A 102 -7.96 5.47 20.77
N LEU A 103 -7.44 4.38 20.22
CA LEU A 103 -7.65 3.07 20.81
C LEU A 103 -6.67 2.84 21.97
N GLU A 104 -7.20 2.34 23.09
CA GLU A 104 -6.36 1.88 24.20
C GLU A 104 -5.70 0.55 23.87
N GLY A 105 -4.41 0.42 24.20
CA GLY A 105 -3.66 -0.81 23.97
C GLY A 105 -2.16 -0.59 23.94
N VAL A 106 -1.43 -1.69 23.84
CA VAL A 106 0.04 -1.69 23.76
C VAL A 106 0.45 -2.23 22.38
N PRO A 107 1.34 -1.54 21.64
CA PRO A 107 1.90 -2.08 20.41
C PRO A 107 2.58 -3.43 20.65
N LEU A 108 2.34 -4.39 19.76
CA LEU A 108 2.82 -5.76 19.92
C LEU A 108 4.36 -5.86 19.96
N ASP A 109 5.06 -4.97 19.23
CA ASP A 109 6.52 -4.87 19.26
C ASP A 109 7.06 -4.55 20.67
N LYS A 110 6.35 -3.71 21.43
CA LYS A 110 6.70 -3.42 22.85
C LYS A 110 6.49 -4.64 23.71
N ILE A 111 5.37 -5.35 23.55
CA ILE A 111 5.09 -6.58 24.31
C ILE A 111 6.17 -7.63 24.03
N ILE A 112 6.58 -7.81 22.78
CA ILE A 112 7.66 -8.73 22.40
C ILE A 112 8.99 -8.32 23.03
N LYS A 113 9.33 -7.03 23.02
CA LYS A 113 10.55 -6.51 23.63
C LYS A 113 10.57 -6.70 25.15
N GLU A 114 9.46 -6.42 25.83
CA GLU A 114 9.32 -6.57 27.28
C GLU A 114 9.39 -8.05 27.71
N ASP A 115 8.98 -8.98 26.86
CA ASP A 115 9.08 -10.44 27.09
C ASP A 115 10.42 -11.03 26.59
N GLY A 116 11.43 -10.22 26.42
CA GLY A 116 12.80 -10.65 26.08
C GLY A 116 13.05 -10.93 24.60
N GLY A 117 12.29 -10.32 23.70
CA GLY A 117 12.45 -10.40 22.25
C GLY A 117 11.63 -11.50 21.57
N ARG A 118 10.93 -12.33 22.34
CA ARG A 118 9.94 -13.32 21.89
C ARG A 118 8.86 -13.48 22.95
N LEU A 119 7.69 -13.98 22.57
CA LEU A 119 6.68 -14.32 23.57
C LEU A 119 6.98 -15.65 24.23
N SER A 120 7.08 -15.62 25.58
CA SER A 120 7.30 -16.81 26.40
C SER A 120 6.10 -17.75 26.35
N ASP A 121 4.88 -17.22 26.31
CA ASP A 121 3.61 -17.94 26.26
C ASP A 121 3.17 -18.21 24.80
N ILE A 122 3.24 -19.49 24.42
CA ILE A 122 2.84 -19.95 23.07
C ILE A 122 1.32 -19.82 22.87
N GLU A 123 0.50 -20.09 23.89
CA GLU A 123 -0.96 -20.00 23.79
C GLU A 123 -1.40 -18.55 23.57
N LYS A 124 -0.79 -17.61 24.30
CA LYS A 124 -0.99 -16.17 24.08
C LYS A 124 -0.59 -15.76 22.68
N THR A 125 0.53 -16.29 22.17
CA THR A 125 0.99 -16.06 20.79
C THR A 125 -0.08 -16.52 19.78
N ILE A 126 -0.60 -17.74 19.94
CA ILE A 126 -1.63 -18.31 19.08
C ILE A 126 -2.89 -17.45 19.14
N GLN A 127 -3.33 -17.01 20.31
CA GLN A 127 -4.51 -16.16 20.47
C GLN A 127 -4.35 -14.84 19.74
N ILE A 128 -3.24 -14.12 19.92
CA ILE A 128 -2.96 -12.84 19.26
C ILE A 128 -2.97 -13.03 17.75
N VAL A 129 -2.20 -14.00 17.22
CA VAL A 129 -2.09 -14.20 15.75
C VAL A 129 -3.40 -14.67 15.14
N SER A 130 -4.18 -15.48 15.88
CA SER A 130 -5.52 -15.87 15.44
C SER A 130 -6.47 -14.66 15.32
N ASN A 131 -6.37 -13.70 16.25
CA ASN A 131 -7.13 -12.46 16.20
C ASN A 131 -6.66 -11.57 15.05
N VAL A 132 -5.34 -11.48 14.80
CA VAL A 132 -4.79 -10.79 13.61
C VAL A 132 -5.31 -11.41 12.32
N ALA A 133 -5.25 -12.74 12.18
CA ALA A 133 -5.79 -13.41 10.98
C ALA A 133 -7.30 -13.17 10.80
N THR A 134 -8.05 -13.07 11.90
CA THR A 134 -9.49 -12.74 11.86
C THR A 134 -9.69 -11.30 11.41
N ALA A 135 -8.91 -10.33 11.93
CA ALA A 135 -8.98 -8.94 11.54
C ALA A 135 -8.65 -8.77 10.03
N ILE A 136 -7.57 -9.39 9.58
CA ILE A 136 -7.17 -9.36 8.17
C ILE A 136 -8.25 -10.01 7.27
N ALA A 137 -8.90 -11.09 7.71
CA ALA A 137 -10.00 -11.67 6.97
C ALA A 137 -11.18 -10.69 6.78
N THR A 138 -11.43 -9.78 7.74
CA THR A 138 -12.46 -8.74 7.59
C THR A 138 -12.06 -7.64 6.61
N LEU A 139 -10.77 -7.35 6.47
CA LEU A 139 -10.26 -6.44 5.45
C LEU A 139 -10.35 -7.07 4.06
N HIS A 140 -9.88 -8.31 3.92
CA HIS A 140 -9.93 -9.05 2.66
C HIS A 140 -11.38 -9.19 2.13
N ALA A 141 -12.36 -9.40 3.02
CA ALA A 141 -13.77 -9.44 2.65
C ALA A 141 -14.31 -8.11 2.10
N GLN A 142 -13.58 -7.00 2.32
CA GLN A 142 -13.87 -5.68 1.79
C GLN A 142 -12.86 -5.27 0.70
N ASP A 143 -12.20 -6.24 0.07
CA ASP A 143 -11.21 -6.07 -1.00
C ASP A 143 -10.00 -5.20 -0.60
N VAL A 144 -9.64 -5.15 0.69
CA VAL A 144 -8.49 -4.42 1.21
C VAL A 144 -7.38 -5.38 1.62
N ILE A 145 -6.17 -5.16 1.10
CA ILE A 145 -4.93 -5.87 1.42
C ILE A 145 -4.06 -4.92 2.24
N HIS A 146 -3.56 -5.37 3.39
CA HIS A 146 -2.84 -4.50 4.34
C HIS A 146 -1.40 -4.20 3.89
N LEU A 147 -0.66 -5.19 3.40
CA LEU A 147 0.69 -5.14 2.83
C LEU A 147 1.82 -4.66 3.77
N ASP A 148 1.52 -4.30 5.02
CA ASP A 148 2.53 -3.92 6.03
C ASP A 148 2.17 -4.49 7.41
N ILE A 149 1.82 -5.79 7.46
CA ILE A 149 1.57 -6.48 8.73
C ILE A 149 2.90 -6.71 9.44
N LYS A 150 3.02 -6.13 10.64
CA LYS A 150 4.18 -6.22 11.53
C LYS A 150 3.77 -5.91 12.96
N PRO A 151 4.58 -6.27 13.98
CA PRO A 151 4.24 -6.03 15.38
C PRO A 151 3.93 -4.56 15.71
N GLU A 152 4.63 -3.61 15.08
CA GLU A 152 4.43 -2.18 15.30
C GLU A 152 3.04 -1.69 14.89
N ASN A 153 2.42 -2.35 13.91
CA ASN A 153 1.11 -2.01 13.36
C ASN A 153 -0.06 -2.77 14.02
N ILE A 154 0.23 -3.59 15.04
CA ILE A 154 -0.75 -4.33 15.82
C ILE A 154 -0.82 -3.76 17.22
N LEU A 155 -1.98 -3.25 17.61
CA LEU A 155 -2.27 -2.80 18.97
C LEU A 155 -3.00 -3.92 19.72
N VAL A 156 -2.43 -4.38 20.84
CA VAL A 156 -3.05 -5.39 21.70
C VAL A 156 -3.79 -4.69 22.83
N LYS A 157 -5.11 -4.90 22.89
CA LYS A 157 -6.00 -4.33 23.91
C LYS A 157 -5.93 -5.14 25.23
N PRO A 158 -6.39 -4.58 26.35
CA PRO A 158 -6.35 -5.27 27.64
C PRO A 158 -7.05 -6.63 27.67
N ASP A 159 -8.06 -6.85 26.83
CA ASP A 159 -8.82 -8.09 26.68
C ASP A 159 -8.20 -9.08 25.67
N ASN A 160 -6.96 -8.85 25.26
CA ASN A 160 -6.24 -9.56 24.19
C ASN A 160 -6.91 -9.48 22.81
N GLN A 161 -7.91 -8.62 22.61
CA GLN A 161 -8.32 -8.24 21.27
C GLN A 161 -7.24 -7.39 20.62
N ILE A 162 -7.30 -7.29 19.29
CA ILE A 162 -6.31 -6.50 18.55
C ILE A 162 -7.00 -5.37 17.79
N ALA A 163 -6.22 -4.36 17.47
CA ALA A 163 -6.56 -3.40 16.43
C ALA A 163 -5.39 -3.22 15.46
N LEU A 164 -5.75 -3.02 14.20
CA LEU A 164 -4.80 -2.70 13.13
C LEU A 164 -4.66 -1.19 13.05
N ILE A 165 -3.43 -0.72 13.05
CA ILE A 165 -3.09 0.70 12.94
C ILE A 165 -2.10 0.87 11.79
N ASP A 166 -2.21 1.98 11.07
CA ASP A 166 -1.37 2.30 9.91
C ASP A 166 -1.72 1.50 8.64
N PHE A 167 -2.38 2.19 7.71
CA PHE A 167 -2.77 1.68 6.40
C PHE A 167 -2.02 2.37 5.25
N GLY A 168 -0.89 3.02 5.55
CA GLY A 168 -0.12 3.79 4.57
C GLY A 168 0.42 2.98 3.39
N LEU A 169 0.56 1.66 3.52
CA LEU A 169 0.94 0.74 2.45
C LEU A 169 -0.21 -0.14 1.95
N ALA A 170 -1.40 -0.02 2.52
CA ALA A 170 -2.53 -0.86 2.13
C ALA A 170 -2.99 -0.60 0.69
N HIS A 171 -3.62 -1.59 0.09
CA HIS A 171 -4.18 -1.51 -1.24
C HIS A 171 -5.63 -1.96 -1.24
N HIS A 172 -6.52 -1.15 -1.81
CA HIS A 172 -7.90 -1.56 -2.06
C HIS A 172 -7.99 -2.09 -3.49
N ALA A 173 -8.34 -3.37 -3.68
CA ALA A 173 -8.28 -4.05 -4.97
C ALA A 173 -9.19 -3.45 -6.07
N ARG A 174 -10.10 -2.54 -5.70
CA ARG A 174 -10.95 -1.79 -6.64
C ARG A 174 -10.39 -0.41 -6.97
N ASP A 175 -9.34 0.03 -6.26
CA ASP A 175 -8.73 1.34 -6.45
C ASP A 175 -7.43 1.21 -7.22
N PRO A 176 -7.04 2.25 -7.95
CA PRO A 176 -5.72 2.33 -8.52
C PRO A 176 -4.65 2.25 -7.43
N ASP A 177 -3.63 1.46 -7.65
CA ASP A 177 -2.53 1.36 -6.71
C ASP A 177 -1.59 2.57 -6.84
N LEU A 178 -1.71 3.51 -5.89
CA LEU A 178 -0.92 4.74 -5.85
C LEU A 178 0.57 4.49 -5.53
N LEU A 179 0.89 3.32 -4.98
CA LEU A 179 2.22 3.00 -4.43
C LEU A 179 3.02 2.01 -5.29
N VAL A 180 2.49 1.54 -6.42
CA VAL A 180 3.21 0.58 -7.29
C VAL A 180 4.63 1.06 -7.58
N GLU A 181 4.81 2.33 -7.94
CA GLU A 181 6.13 2.87 -8.26
C GLU A 181 7.06 2.97 -7.05
N ALA A 182 6.51 3.26 -5.88
CA ALA A 182 7.27 3.34 -4.65
C ALA A 182 7.85 1.97 -4.24
N MET A 183 7.17 0.87 -4.56
CA MET A 183 7.62 -0.49 -4.22
C MET A 183 8.86 -0.93 -5.00
N TYR A 184 9.11 -0.41 -6.21
CA TYR A 184 10.37 -0.69 -6.93
C TYR A 184 11.61 -0.17 -6.17
N LYS A 185 11.42 0.74 -5.22
CA LYS A 185 12.47 1.26 -4.31
C LYS A 185 12.61 0.45 -3.02
N GLY A 186 11.86 -0.66 -2.84
CA GLY A 186 11.93 -1.53 -1.67
C GLY A 186 11.27 -0.94 -0.42
N ILE A 187 10.13 -0.26 -0.57
CA ILE A 187 9.35 0.27 0.55
C ILE A 187 8.60 -0.86 1.24
N GLY A 188 8.71 -0.93 2.55
CA GLY A 188 8.08 -1.89 3.43
C GLY A 188 9.03 -2.39 4.51
N SER A 189 8.48 -3.12 5.47
CA SER A 189 9.23 -3.64 6.60
C SER A 189 9.97 -4.93 6.20
N ALA A 190 11.25 -4.81 5.88
CA ALA A 190 12.09 -5.86 5.30
C ALA A 190 11.91 -7.29 5.85
N PRO A 191 11.73 -7.52 7.17
CA PRO A 191 11.52 -8.88 7.70
C PRO A 191 10.22 -9.55 7.22
N TYR A 192 9.16 -8.78 6.93
CA TYR A 192 7.80 -9.27 6.72
C TYR A 192 7.32 -9.21 5.27
N ILE A 193 8.04 -8.49 4.38
CA ILE A 193 7.69 -8.35 2.96
C ILE A 193 7.60 -9.73 2.29
N SER A 194 6.53 -9.98 1.55
CA SER A 194 6.32 -11.23 0.80
C SER A 194 7.16 -11.31 -0.48
N PRO A 195 7.40 -12.50 -1.05
CA PRO A 195 8.06 -12.68 -2.33
C PRO A 195 7.41 -11.89 -3.48
N GLU A 196 6.09 -11.88 -3.57
CA GLU A 196 5.34 -11.16 -4.60
C GLU A 196 5.48 -9.64 -4.45
N GLN A 197 5.49 -9.11 -3.22
CA GLN A 197 5.78 -7.69 -2.99
C GLN A 197 7.21 -7.31 -3.44
N VAL A 198 8.20 -8.20 -3.27
CA VAL A 198 9.56 -7.98 -3.79
C VAL A 198 9.58 -7.91 -5.33
N MET A 199 8.61 -8.54 -5.99
CA MET A 199 8.39 -8.46 -7.44
C MET A 199 7.50 -7.28 -7.87
N GLY A 200 7.06 -6.45 -6.94
CA GLY A 200 6.17 -5.31 -7.22
C GLY A 200 4.68 -5.67 -7.31
N ILE A 201 4.29 -6.90 -6.97
CA ILE A 201 2.89 -7.34 -7.00
C ILE A 201 2.23 -7.00 -5.68
N ARG A 202 1.14 -6.21 -5.72
CA ARG A 202 0.46 -5.70 -4.54
C ARG A 202 -1.02 -6.12 -4.43
N ASN A 203 -1.56 -6.76 -5.45
CA ASN A 203 -2.95 -7.18 -5.52
C ASN A 203 -3.21 -8.63 -5.07
N ASP A 204 -2.23 -9.28 -4.42
CA ASP A 204 -2.36 -10.62 -3.87
C ASP A 204 -2.51 -10.58 -2.35
N TRP A 205 -3.69 -10.87 -1.80
CA TRP A 205 -3.94 -10.90 -0.35
C TRP A 205 -3.15 -11.97 0.41
N ARG A 206 -2.58 -12.96 -0.29
CA ARG A 206 -1.71 -13.97 0.31
C ARG A 206 -0.37 -13.41 0.74
N SER A 207 -0.06 -12.16 0.37
CA SER A 207 1.05 -11.38 0.93
C SER A 207 0.85 -11.11 2.41
N ASP A 208 -0.38 -10.81 2.84
CA ASP A 208 -0.71 -10.64 4.26
C ASP A 208 -0.55 -11.95 5.04
N ILE A 209 -0.88 -13.10 4.41
CA ILE A 209 -0.67 -14.43 5.03
C ILE A 209 0.82 -14.71 5.25
N PHE A 210 1.67 -14.34 4.30
CA PHE A 210 3.13 -14.45 4.46
C PHE A 210 3.62 -13.57 5.61
N ALA A 211 3.17 -12.32 5.68
CA ALA A 211 3.55 -11.39 6.73
C ALA A 211 3.09 -11.87 8.13
N ILE A 212 1.87 -12.42 8.25
CA ILE A 212 1.39 -13.08 9.49
C ILE A 212 2.31 -14.24 9.85
N GLY A 213 2.74 -15.06 8.87
CA GLY A 213 3.67 -16.16 9.09
C GLY A 213 5.04 -15.69 9.58
N ALA A 214 5.57 -14.59 9.01
CA ALA A 214 6.84 -14.00 9.43
C ALA A 214 6.76 -13.41 10.85
N MET A 215 5.67 -12.73 11.17
CA MET A 215 5.41 -12.21 12.50
C MET A 215 5.24 -13.35 13.54
N LEU A 216 4.50 -14.40 13.21
CA LEU A 216 4.35 -15.58 14.08
C LEU A 216 5.69 -16.27 14.32
N TYR A 217 6.53 -16.38 13.29
CA TYR A 217 7.88 -16.92 13.43
C TYR A 217 8.71 -16.11 14.46
N GLU A 218 8.73 -14.77 14.29
CA GLU A 218 9.43 -13.88 15.23
C GLU A 218 8.89 -14.00 16.66
N MET A 219 7.57 -13.94 16.84
CA MET A 219 6.94 -14.06 18.16
C MET A 219 7.30 -15.37 18.87
N LEU A 220 7.48 -16.46 18.14
CA LEU A 220 7.82 -17.78 18.68
C LEU A 220 9.32 -17.95 18.94
N THR A 221 10.18 -17.39 18.10
CA THR A 221 11.62 -17.69 18.10
C THR A 221 12.48 -16.50 18.57
N GLY A 222 12.01 -15.28 18.44
CA GLY A 222 12.78 -14.05 18.65
C GLY A 222 13.68 -13.70 17.45
N GLU A 223 13.57 -14.42 16.33
CA GLU A 223 14.37 -14.21 15.13
C GLU A 223 13.49 -13.92 13.92
N TYR A 224 14.05 -13.25 12.91
CA TYR A 224 13.37 -13.06 11.64
C TYR A 224 13.62 -14.23 10.69
N PRO A 225 12.59 -14.80 10.02
CA PRO A 225 12.73 -16.01 9.21
C PRO A 225 13.72 -15.86 8.05
N PHE A 226 13.89 -14.65 7.51
CA PHE A 226 14.81 -14.33 6.42
C PHE A 226 15.80 -13.21 6.80
N GLY A 227 15.97 -12.93 8.08
CA GLY A 227 16.75 -11.81 8.58
C GLY A 227 16.15 -10.45 8.24
N CYS A 228 16.96 -9.39 8.35
CA CYS A 228 16.58 -8.02 8.03
C CYS A 228 17.49 -7.47 6.90
N PRO A 229 17.27 -7.87 5.64
CA PRO A 229 18.13 -7.46 4.54
C PRO A 229 17.91 -5.98 4.18
N GLY A 230 19.02 -5.21 4.10
CA GLY A 230 19.00 -3.81 3.69
C GLY A 230 19.07 -3.58 2.17
N THR A 231 19.03 -4.64 1.35
CA THR A 231 19.11 -4.54 -0.12
C THR A 231 18.05 -5.37 -0.82
N VAL A 232 17.63 -4.95 -2.01
CA VAL A 232 16.68 -5.70 -2.84
C VAL A 232 17.19 -7.11 -3.16
N SER A 233 18.50 -7.26 -3.42
CA SER A 233 19.11 -8.59 -3.63
C SER A 233 18.97 -9.49 -2.40
N GLY A 234 19.13 -8.94 -1.20
CA GLY A 234 18.87 -9.66 0.05
C GLY A 234 17.40 -10.05 0.20
N LEU A 235 16.48 -9.14 -0.13
CA LEU A 235 15.04 -9.41 -0.12
C LEU A 235 14.66 -10.55 -1.06
N ARG A 236 15.27 -10.64 -2.25
CA ARG A 236 14.99 -11.70 -3.23
C ARG A 236 15.33 -13.12 -2.74
N LYS A 237 16.21 -13.28 -1.74
CA LYS A 237 16.56 -14.60 -1.19
C LYS A 237 15.32 -15.37 -0.70
N ARG A 238 14.29 -14.69 -0.17
CA ARG A 238 13.04 -15.34 0.29
C ARG A 238 12.24 -16.03 -0.82
N MET A 239 12.55 -15.74 -2.09
CA MET A 239 11.90 -16.39 -3.23
C MET A 239 12.31 -17.85 -3.39
N TRP A 240 13.45 -18.28 -2.81
CA TRP A 240 13.95 -19.65 -2.92
C TRP A 240 14.52 -20.23 -1.64
N SER A 241 14.98 -19.38 -0.69
CA SER A 241 15.49 -19.87 0.59
C SER A 241 14.34 -20.22 1.52
N GLU A 242 14.59 -21.19 2.38
CA GLU A 242 13.69 -21.59 3.45
C GLU A 242 14.23 -21.07 4.78
N PRO A 243 13.37 -20.64 5.72
CA PRO A 243 13.80 -20.26 7.05
C PRO A 243 14.24 -21.49 7.84
N LEU A 244 15.06 -21.29 8.88
CA LEU A 244 15.33 -22.33 9.85
C LEU A 244 14.02 -22.78 10.50
N PRO A 245 13.73 -24.09 10.61
CA PRO A 245 12.48 -24.52 11.23
C PRO A 245 12.34 -23.99 12.65
N PRO A 246 11.19 -23.43 13.08
CA PRO A 246 11.02 -22.85 14.42
C PRO A 246 11.39 -23.78 15.56
N ARG A 247 11.13 -25.09 15.44
CA ARG A 247 11.46 -26.10 16.44
C ARG A 247 12.96 -26.41 16.54
N ALA A 248 13.75 -26.01 15.55
CA ALA A 248 15.21 -26.06 15.67
C ALA A 248 15.75 -25.01 16.65
N ILE A 249 15.02 -23.90 16.82
CA ILE A 249 15.34 -22.80 17.75
C ILE A 249 14.67 -23.05 19.11
N ARG A 250 13.37 -23.37 19.10
CA ARG A 250 12.54 -23.56 20.30
C ARG A 250 11.77 -24.88 20.23
N LYS A 251 12.24 -25.89 20.90
CA LYS A 251 11.72 -27.27 20.84
C LYS A 251 10.28 -27.42 21.35
N GLU A 252 9.86 -26.52 22.24
CA GLU A 252 8.52 -26.52 22.86
C GLU A 252 7.42 -26.14 21.88
N ILE A 253 7.76 -25.59 20.72
CA ILE A 253 6.78 -25.25 19.68
C ILE A 253 6.08 -26.55 19.21
N PRO A 254 4.74 -26.62 19.26
CA PRO A 254 4.01 -27.77 18.76
C PRO A 254 4.28 -28.03 17.28
N THR A 255 4.30 -29.31 16.88
CA THR A 255 4.53 -29.71 15.48
C THR A 255 3.54 -29.09 14.51
N TRP A 256 2.27 -29.04 14.92
CA TRP A 256 1.22 -28.41 14.12
C TRP A 256 1.44 -26.90 13.92
N LEU A 257 1.96 -26.21 14.94
CA LEU A 257 2.21 -24.77 14.84
C LEU A 257 3.39 -24.47 13.91
N GLN A 258 4.44 -25.31 13.94
CA GLN A 258 5.53 -25.25 12.96
C GLN A 258 5.02 -25.47 11.54
N GLU A 259 4.12 -26.45 11.31
CA GLU A 259 3.48 -26.66 10.00
C GLU A 259 2.79 -25.38 9.51
N VAL A 260 2.02 -24.71 10.40
CA VAL A 260 1.34 -23.45 10.08
C VAL A 260 2.33 -22.37 9.67
N VAL A 261 3.37 -22.14 10.48
CA VAL A 261 4.39 -21.11 10.20
C VAL A 261 5.08 -21.36 8.87
N LEU A 262 5.60 -22.57 8.66
CA LEU A 262 6.37 -22.89 7.45
C LEU A 262 5.47 -22.85 6.19
N ARG A 263 4.20 -23.21 6.31
CA ARG A 263 3.26 -23.11 5.20
C ARG A 263 2.92 -21.66 4.86
N CYS A 264 2.76 -20.77 5.83
CA CYS A 264 2.59 -19.34 5.58
C CYS A 264 3.81 -18.74 4.85
N LEU A 265 5.01 -19.24 5.13
CA LEU A 265 6.28 -18.75 4.59
C LEU A 265 6.71 -19.42 3.26
N GLU A 266 5.84 -20.20 2.63
CA GLU A 266 6.16 -20.75 1.30
C GLU A 266 6.37 -19.60 0.30
N PRO A 267 7.43 -19.69 -0.54
CA PRO A 267 7.72 -18.67 -1.55
C PRO A 267 6.57 -18.45 -2.53
N LEU A 268 5.96 -19.57 -2.98
CA LEU A 268 4.85 -19.52 -3.92
C LEU A 268 3.54 -19.27 -3.15
N ALA A 269 2.81 -18.24 -3.50
CA ALA A 269 1.56 -17.87 -2.86
C ALA A 269 0.51 -19.00 -2.94
N ASP A 270 0.54 -19.81 -4.02
CA ASP A 270 -0.36 -20.94 -4.23
C ASP A 270 -0.14 -22.09 -3.23
N ASP A 271 1.07 -22.23 -2.68
CA ASP A 271 1.42 -23.25 -1.69
C ASP A 271 1.07 -22.84 -0.26
N ARG A 272 0.64 -21.57 -0.02
CA ARG A 272 0.22 -21.04 1.28
C ARG A 272 -1.24 -21.36 1.60
N TYR A 273 -1.72 -20.90 2.76
CA TYR A 273 -3.15 -20.81 3.02
C TYR A 273 -3.79 -19.81 2.04
N GLN A 274 -4.95 -20.17 1.48
CA GLN A 274 -5.59 -19.36 0.45
C GLN A 274 -6.53 -18.28 1.02
N SER A 275 -6.69 -18.18 2.33
CA SER A 275 -7.39 -17.08 2.99
C SER A 275 -6.95 -16.90 4.44
N ALA A 276 -6.93 -15.66 4.93
CA ALA A 276 -6.70 -15.34 6.33
C ALA A 276 -7.77 -15.94 7.25
N LYS A 277 -9.02 -16.06 6.76
CA LYS A 277 -10.11 -16.74 7.47
C LYS A 277 -9.77 -18.21 7.75
N ARG A 278 -9.21 -18.92 6.75
CA ARG A 278 -8.79 -20.33 6.93
C ARG A 278 -7.62 -20.44 7.91
N LEU A 279 -6.66 -19.53 7.84
CA LEU A 279 -5.54 -19.48 8.76
C LEU A 279 -6.02 -19.26 10.21
N GLY A 280 -6.90 -18.27 10.44
CA GLY A 280 -7.47 -18.02 11.76
C GLY A 280 -8.28 -19.20 12.30
N HIS A 281 -9.03 -19.92 11.45
CA HIS A 281 -9.74 -21.14 11.84
C HIS A 281 -8.79 -22.25 12.28
N ILE A 282 -7.69 -22.48 11.56
CA ILE A 282 -6.70 -23.51 11.88
C ILE A 282 -6.00 -23.20 13.19
N LEU A 283 -5.62 -21.95 13.44
CA LEU A 283 -4.99 -21.54 14.70
C LEU A 283 -5.89 -21.78 15.90
N LYS A 284 -7.21 -21.64 15.74
CA LYS A 284 -8.21 -21.94 16.79
C LYS A 284 -8.54 -23.43 16.90
N ASN A 285 -8.35 -24.20 15.84
CA ASN A 285 -8.75 -25.62 15.76
C ASN A 285 -7.59 -26.47 15.21
N PRO A 286 -6.52 -26.70 16.00
CA PRO A 286 -5.32 -27.40 15.56
C PRO A 286 -5.57 -28.82 15.03
N GLN A 287 -6.61 -29.47 15.53
CA GLN A 287 -7.01 -30.82 15.10
C GLN A 287 -7.50 -30.87 13.63
N SER A 288 -7.80 -29.74 13.04
CA SER A 288 -8.26 -29.64 11.63
C SER A 288 -7.10 -29.55 10.64
N ILE A 289 -5.86 -29.56 11.10
CA ILE A 289 -4.68 -29.44 10.24
C ILE A 289 -4.20 -30.80 9.77
N GLN A 290 -3.88 -30.90 8.48
CA GLN A 290 -3.15 -32.03 7.94
C GLN A 290 -1.65 -31.75 8.05
N LEU A 291 -0.96 -32.53 8.87
CA LEU A 291 0.50 -32.41 9.04
C LEU A 291 1.21 -32.96 7.80
N THR A 292 2.27 -32.28 7.40
CA THR A 292 3.16 -32.69 6.32
C THR A 292 4.59 -32.86 6.87
N HIS A 293 5.56 -33.08 5.99
CA HIS A 293 6.98 -33.13 6.36
C HIS A 293 7.50 -31.88 7.06
N ARG A 294 6.81 -30.74 6.93
CA ARG A 294 7.16 -29.47 7.61
C ARG A 294 7.02 -29.57 9.14
N ALA A 295 6.06 -30.35 9.61
CA ALA A 295 5.74 -30.48 11.04
C ALA A 295 6.92 -31.03 11.86
N GLU A 296 7.69 -31.96 11.31
CA GLU A 296 8.79 -32.64 11.99
C GLU A 296 10.18 -32.18 11.58
N LYS A 297 10.25 -31.21 10.67
CA LYS A 297 11.50 -30.70 10.12
C LYS A 297 12.33 -30.00 11.21
N ILE A 298 13.63 -30.34 11.30
CA ILE A 298 14.56 -29.73 12.27
C ILE A 298 15.77 -29.09 11.57
N TYR A 299 15.97 -29.41 10.29
CA TYR A 299 17.08 -28.90 9.49
C TYR A 299 16.54 -28.08 8.31
N PRO A 300 17.25 -27.03 7.88
CA PRO A 300 16.90 -26.32 6.66
C PRO A 300 17.06 -27.24 5.44
N ASN A 301 16.48 -26.85 4.31
CA ASN A 301 16.65 -27.55 3.04
C ASN A 301 18.11 -27.67 2.64
N SER A 302 18.44 -28.77 1.95
CA SER A 302 19.76 -28.94 1.34
C SER A 302 20.04 -27.89 0.27
N ALA A 303 21.31 -27.67 -0.07
CA ALA A 303 21.68 -26.78 -1.18
C ALA A 303 21.02 -27.20 -2.50
N TRP A 304 20.82 -28.51 -2.71
CA TRP A 304 20.16 -29.07 -3.88
C TRP A 304 18.66 -28.73 -3.93
N ASP A 305 17.97 -28.80 -2.80
CA ASP A 305 16.55 -28.44 -2.71
C ASP A 305 16.35 -26.94 -2.92
N ASN A 306 17.25 -26.12 -2.36
CA ASN A 306 17.25 -24.67 -2.59
C ASN A 306 17.49 -24.35 -4.07
N MET A 307 18.35 -25.09 -4.76
CA MET A 307 18.57 -24.90 -6.20
C MET A 307 17.32 -25.28 -7.02
N LYS A 308 16.62 -26.37 -6.69
CA LYS A 308 15.35 -26.73 -7.32
C LYS A 308 14.29 -25.64 -7.09
N ARG A 309 14.21 -25.12 -5.85
CA ARG A 309 13.29 -24.00 -5.51
C ARG A 309 13.65 -22.75 -6.31
N TRP A 310 14.92 -22.45 -6.49
CA TRP A 310 15.36 -21.31 -7.29
C TRP A 310 14.93 -21.43 -8.76
N PHE A 311 15.11 -22.60 -9.40
CA PHE A 311 14.64 -22.83 -10.76
C PHE A 311 13.13 -22.70 -10.88
N ARG A 312 12.38 -23.17 -9.87
CA ARG A 312 10.93 -23.05 -9.82
C ARG A 312 10.48 -21.59 -9.65
N ALA A 313 11.18 -20.82 -8.83
CA ALA A 313 10.92 -19.41 -8.61
C ALA A 313 11.29 -18.53 -9.82
N ALA A 314 12.32 -18.90 -10.59
CA ALA A 314 12.77 -18.12 -11.74
C ALA A 314 11.76 -18.02 -12.89
N GLY A 315 10.80 -18.96 -12.97
CA GLY A 315 9.72 -18.96 -13.96
C GLY A 315 8.33 -18.72 -13.35
N TYR A 316 8.26 -18.41 -12.06
CA TYR A 316 6.99 -18.25 -11.37
C TYR A 316 6.37 -16.90 -11.69
N GLN A 317 5.19 -16.94 -12.27
CA GLN A 317 4.24 -15.86 -12.30
C GLN A 317 3.10 -16.27 -11.35
N PRO A 318 2.80 -15.47 -10.30
CA PRO A 318 1.67 -15.79 -9.42
C PRO A 318 0.41 -15.96 -10.26
N SER A 319 -0.36 -17.02 -9.98
CA SER A 319 -1.69 -17.15 -10.56
C SER A 319 -2.51 -15.92 -10.15
N GLU A 320 -3.32 -15.40 -11.08
CA GLU A 320 -4.27 -14.35 -10.73
C GLU A 320 -5.04 -14.77 -9.47
N CYS A 321 -4.90 -13.99 -8.41
CA CYS A 321 -5.58 -14.28 -7.17
C CYS A 321 -7.06 -13.98 -7.37
N PRO A 322 -7.97 -14.99 -7.39
CA PRO A 322 -9.40 -14.74 -7.61
C PRO A 322 -9.90 -13.85 -6.48
N ARG A 323 -10.51 -12.72 -6.79
CA ARG A 323 -11.01 -11.76 -5.82
C ARG A 323 -11.98 -12.43 -4.85
N PRO A 324 -11.98 -12.07 -3.53
CA PRO A 324 -12.90 -12.64 -2.57
C PRO A 324 -14.36 -12.36 -2.90
N SER A 325 -14.64 -11.21 -3.50
CA SER A 325 -15.93 -10.85 -4.05
C SER A 325 -15.91 -11.06 -5.56
N SER A 326 -16.35 -12.22 -6.02
CA SER A 326 -16.75 -12.43 -7.42
C SER A 326 -18.04 -11.65 -7.73
N VAL A 327 -18.02 -10.33 -7.48
CA VAL A 327 -19.14 -9.46 -7.80
C VAL A 327 -18.82 -8.74 -9.09
N GLU A 328 -19.65 -8.94 -10.07
CA GLU A 328 -19.65 -8.41 -11.42
C GLU A 328 -19.74 -6.86 -11.54
N ASP A 329 -19.57 -6.11 -10.44
CA ASP A 329 -19.64 -4.65 -10.38
C ASP A 329 -18.29 -4.02 -10.00
N THR A 330 -17.30 -4.12 -10.87
CA THR A 330 -16.15 -3.21 -10.77
C THR A 330 -16.50 -1.91 -11.48
N ALA A 331 -16.61 -0.83 -10.70
CA ALA A 331 -16.72 0.51 -11.28
C ALA A 331 -15.59 0.73 -12.30
N PRO A 332 -15.90 1.13 -13.56
CA PRO A 332 -14.88 1.22 -14.60
C PRO A 332 -13.82 2.28 -14.23
N VAL A 333 -12.56 1.92 -14.36
CA VAL A 333 -11.43 2.84 -14.17
C VAL A 333 -11.15 3.56 -15.48
N LEU A 334 -11.24 4.89 -15.44
CA LEU A 334 -10.93 5.78 -16.57
C LEU A 334 -9.59 6.45 -16.31
N ILE A 335 -8.61 6.22 -17.17
CA ILE A 335 -7.30 6.89 -17.12
C ILE A 335 -7.30 8.06 -18.10
N VAL A 336 -6.88 9.24 -17.63
CA VAL A 336 -6.62 10.39 -18.49
C VAL A 336 -5.15 10.73 -18.43
N ALA A 337 -4.43 10.46 -19.53
CA ALA A 337 -3.02 10.80 -19.65
C ALA A 337 -2.87 12.27 -20.13
N ILE A 338 -2.25 13.09 -19.29
CA ILE A 338 -2.14 14.54 -19.47
C ILE A 338 -0.65 14.89 -19.61
N ASP A 339 -0.28 15.50 -20.74
CA ASP A 339 1.03 16.12 -20.86
C ASP A 339 0.99 17.51 -20.21
N THR A 340 1.46 17.57 -18.97
CA THR A 340 1.49 18.80 -18.17
C THR A 340 2.47 19.85 -18.70
N ARG A 341 3.34 19.49 -19.65
CA ARG A 341 4.28 20.44 -20.32
C ARG A 341 3.61 21.19 -21.48
N GLN A 342 2.49 20.69 -21.98
CA GLN A 342 1.75 21.33 -23.07
C GLN A 342 0.72 22.32 -22.54
N HIS A 343 0.84 23.57 -22.96
CA HIS A 343 -0.10 24.66 -22.64
C HIS A 343 -1.12 24.87 -23.78
N ASP A 344 -1.80 23.78 -24.21
CA ASP A 344 -2.86 23.85 -25.19
C ASP A 344 -4.22 23.90 -24.47
N GLU A 345 -4.73 25.13 -24.24
CA GLU A 345 -6.00 25.33 -23.52
C GLU A 345 -7.19 24.71 -24.25
N VAL A 346 -7.18 24.72 -25.59
CA VAL A 346 -8.28 24.15 -26.41
C VAL A 346 -8.32 22.62 -26.22
N LEU A 347 -7.16 21.98 -26.25
CA LEU A 347 -7.07 20.54 -26.00
C LEU A 347 -7.49 20.20 -24.56
N ARG A 348 -7.01 20.98 -23.59
CA ARG A 348 -7.36 20.84 -22.17
C ARG A 348 -8.88 20.88 -21.97
N ASP A 349 -9.55 21.90 -22.51
CA ASP A 349 -11.00 22.07 -22.38
C ASP A 349 -11.77 20.93 -23.06
N ARG A 350 -11.32 20.48 -24.23
CA ARG A 350 -11.94 19.33 -24.91
C ARG A 350 -11.78 18.03 -24.12
N MET A 351 -10.61 17.78 -23.58
CA MET A 351 -10.35 16.61 -22.72
C MET A 351 -11.21 16.65 -21.46
N GLN A 352 -11.29 17.79 -20.78
CA GLN A 352 -12.14 17.96 -19.60
C GLN A 352 -13.63 17.76 -19.92
N ASN A 353 -14.11 18.31 -21.04
CA ASN A 353 -15.49 18.13 -21.46
C ASN A 353 -15.80 16.67 -21.86
N THR A 354 -14.84 15.99 -22.48
CA THR A 354 -14.96 14.57 -22.80
C THR A 354 -14.98 13.73 -21.52
N ALA A 355 -14.06 14.00 -20.57
CA ALA A 355 -14.05 13.34 -19.28
C ALA A 355 -15.38 13.52 -18.54
N LYS A 356 -15.94 14.74 -18.51
CA LYS A 356 -17.27 15.00 -17.91
C LYS A 356 -18.37 14.13 -18.51
N ARG A 357 -18.41 14.02 -19.84
CA ARG A 357 -19.42 13.19 -20.53
C ARG A 357 -19.26 11.70 -20.19
N LEU A 358 -18.03 11.20 -20.15
CA LEU A 358 -17.75 9.82 -19.77
C LEU A 358 -18.16 9.55 -18.32
N LEU A 359 -17.81 10.45 -17.40
CA LEU A 359 -18.19 10.33 -15.99
C LEU A 359 -19.71 10.42 -15.77
N GLN A 360 -20.44 11.15 -16.61
CA GLN A 360 -21.90 11.16 -16.61
C GLN A 360 -22.50 9.87 -17.16
N ALA A 361 -21.87 9.28 -18.19
CA ALA A 361 -22.30 8.00 -18.76
C ALA A 361 -22.01 6.81 -17.81
N TYR A 362 -20.94 6.92 -17.00
CA TYR A 362 -20.53 5.91 -16.03
C TYR A 362 -20.45 6.53 -14.61
N PRO A 363 -21.58 6.75 -13.92
CA PRO A 363 -21.63 7.52 -12.66
C PRO A 363 -20.76 6.94 -11.54
N GLU A 364 -20.55 5.63 -11.52
CA GLU A 364 -19.73 4.95 -10.51
C GLU A 364 -18.24 4.87 -10.88
N SER A 365 -17.84 5.36 -12.08
CA SER A 365 -16.46 5.25 -12.52
C SER A 365 -15.49 6.01 -11.65
N ARG A 366 -14.24 5.53 -11.63
CA ARG A 366 -13.09 6.16 -11.00
C ARG A 366 -12.22 6.81 -12.04
N LEU A 367 -11.65 7.97 -11.71
CA LEU A 367 -10.81 8.74 -12.61
C LEU A 367 -9.38 8.75 -12.13
N ILE A 368 -8.47 8.37 -13.01
CA ILE A 368 -7.02 8.51 -12.80
C ILE A 368 -6.51 9.61 -13.72
N CYS A 369 -5.95 10.66 -13.14
CA CYS A 369 -5.22 11.69 -13.87
C CYS A 369 -3.74 11.36 -13.82
N LEU A 370 -3.13 11.12 -14.98
CA LEU A 370 -1.79 10.59 -15.13
C LEU A 370 -0.91 11.52 -15.95
N SER A 371 0.34 11.76 -15.50
CA SER A 371 1.39 12.41 -16.29
C SER A 371 2.68 11.59 -16.28
N THR A 372 3.53 11.76 -17.29
CA THR A 372 4.82 11.09 -17.38
C THR A 372 5.96 12.10 -17.37
N ILE A 373 7.04 11.77 -16.66
CA ILE A 373 8.32 12.50 -16.65
C ILE A 373 9.42 11.61 -17.22
N ASN A 374 10.41 12.23 -17.89
CA ASN A 374 11.55 11.47 -18.40
C ASN A 374 12.45 11.07 -17.21
N GLY A 375 12.50 9.78 -16.93
CA GLY A 375 13.45 9.19 -16.00
C GLY A 375 14.83 9.10 -16.67
N THR A 376 15.79 9.91 -16.24
CA THR A 376 17.21 9.56 -16.45
C THR A 376 17.62 8.63 -15.33
N PRO A 377 18.23 7.45 -15.60
CA PRO A 377 18.77 6.61 -14.54
C PRO A 377 20.04 7.29 -14.01
N THR A 378 19.92 8.16 -13.03
CA THR A 378 21.06 8.73 -12.31
C THR A 378 21.41 7.81 -11.15
N PHE A 379 22.28 6.87 -11.43
CA PHE A 379 23.23 6.36 -10.46
C PHE A 379 24.29 7.45 -10.29
N GLU A 380 24.11 8.33 -9.29
CA GLU A 380 25.21 9.00 -8.56
C GLU A 380 24.68 10.21 -7.76
N GLY A 381 24.90 10.18 -6.44
CA GLY A 381 25.16 11.36 -5.58
C GLY A 381 23.97 12.25 -5.18
N ASN A 382 23.72 12.27 -3.93
CA ASN A 382 22.93 13.10 -2.98
C ASN A 382 22.46 14.55 -3.33
N LYS A 383 22.70 15.09 -4.51
CA LYS A 383 22.23 16.46 -4.87
C LYS A 383 21.08 16.53 -5.87
N GLU A 384 20.74 15.44 -6.55
CA GLU A 384 19.68 15.42 -7.59
C GLU A 384 18.30 15.02 -7.06
N SER A 385 18.21 14.42 -5.86
CA SER A 385 16.93 14.02 -5.27
C SER A 385 15.99 15.20 -4.93
N GLU A 386 16.54 16.35 -4.56
CA GLU A 386 15.74 17.55 -4.24
C GLU A 386 15.08 18.16 -5.49
N THR A 387 15.75 18.08 -6.65
CA THR A 387 15.22 18.59 -7.93
C THR A 387 14.14 17.65 -8.49
N ALA A 388 14.33 16.34 -8.39
CA ALA A 388 13.37 15.33 -8.85
C ALA A 388 12.05 15.40 -8.06
N SER A 389 12.11 15.51 -6.74
CA SER A 389 10.94 15.66 -5.87
C SER A 389 10.14 16.95 -6.18
N GLY A 390 10.82 18.03 -6.54
CA GLY A 390 10.19 19.28 -6.98
C GLY A 390 9.44 19.14 -8.31
N ILE A 391 9.99 18.39 -9.26
CA ILE A 391 9.38 18.15 -10.57
C ILE A 391 8.09 17.33 -10.42
N VAL A 392 8.14 16.20 -9.72
CA VAL A 392 6.97 15.35 -9.47
C VAL A 392 5.85 16.15 -8.80
N ARG A 393 6.17 16.95 -7.79
CA ARG A 393 5.20 17.79 -7.09
C ARG A 393 4.53 18.81 -8.01
N ASN A 394 5.28 19.45 -8.92
CA ASN A 394 4.71 20.39 -9.87
C ASN A 394 3.72 19.71 -10.83
N HIS A 395 4.05 18.52 -11.33
CA HIS A 395 3.16 17.72 -12.15
C HIS A 395 1.88 17.33 -11.41
N LEU A 396 1.98 16.89 -10.14
CA LEU A 396 0.82 16.56 -9.30
C LEU A 396 -0.11 17.76 -9.11
N VAL A 397 0.42 18.94 -8.82
CA VAL A 397 -0.37 20.18 -8.70
C VAL A 397 -1.10 20.50 -10.01
N GLN A 398 -0.44 20.33 -11.16
CA GLN A 398 -1.05 20.57 -12.46
C GLN A 398 -2.16 19.55 -12.79
N LEU A 399 -1.98 18.28 -12.41
CA LEU A 399 -3.02 17.25 -12.54
C LEU A 399 -4.23 17.56 -11.66
N MET A 400 -4.01 17.98 -10.42
CA MET A 400 -5.09 18.40 -9.51
C MET A 400 -5.85 19.62 -10.06
N ASP A 401 -5.14 20.62 -10.57
CA ASP A 401 -5.76 21.79 -11.22
C ASP A 401 -6.52 21.42 -12.50
N TRP A 402 -6.01 20.44 -13.24
CA TRP A 402 -6.71 19.92 -14.41
C TRP A 402 -8.04 19.24 -14.04
N ALA A 403 -8.07 18.45 -12.98
CA ALA A 403 -9.27 17.72 -12.56
C ALA A 403 -10.31 18.58 -11.82
N LYS A 404 -9.91 19.71 -11.25
CA LYS A 404 -10.78 20.59 -10.44
C LYS A 404 -12.13 20.93 -11.06
N PRO A 405 -12.24 21.27 -12.40
CA PRO A 405 -13.53 21.56 -13.04
C PRO A 405 -14.45 20.33 -13.15
N LEU A 406 -13.95 19.11 -12.97
CA LEU A 406 -14.74 17.88 -13.04
C LEU A 406 -15.60 17.68 -11.80
N LYS A 407 -15.28 18.35 -10.68
CA LYS A 407 -16.00 18.29 -9.40
C LYS A 407 -16.23 16.87 -8.88
N MET A 408 -15.25 15.98 -9.08
CA MET A 408 -15.29 14.61 -8.61
C MET A 408 -15.12 14.54 -7.09
N PRO A 409 -15.80 13.59 -6.43
CA PRO A 409 -15.47 13.23 -5.05
C PRO A 409 -14.00 12.81 -4.94
N THR A 410 -13.33 13.21 -3.84
CA THR A 410 -11.90 12.94 -3.66
C THR A 410 -11.56 11.45 -3.60
N GLU A 411 -12.49 10.63 -3.14
CA GLU A 411 -12.38 9.19 -3.09
C GLU A 411 -12.48 8.49 -4.47
N ARG A 412 -12.84 9.22 -5.50
CA ARG A 412 -13.05 8.69 -6.86
C ARG A 412 -12.11 9.30 -7.90
N VAL A 413 -11.17 10.13 -7.48
CA VAL A 413 -10.15 10.71 -8.35
C VAL A 413 -8.78 10.52 -7.73
N SER A 414 -7.80 10.08 -8.53
CA SER A 414 -6.42 9.94 -8.11
C SER A 414 -5.45 10.57 -9.13
N PHE A 415 -4.24 10.90 -8.66
CA PHE A 415 -3.26 11.65 -9.43
C PHE A 415 -1.92 10.93 -9.40
N HIS A 416 -1.34 10.68 -10.59
CA HIS A 416 -0.11 9.91 -10.72
C HIS A 416 0.88 10.61 -11.64
N VAL A 417 2.16 10.53 -11.28
CA VAL A 417 3.28 10.96 -12.11
C VAL A 417 4.23 9.79 -12.27
N LEU A 418 4.31 9.25 -13.49
CA LEU A 418 5.11 8.08 -13.80
C LEU A 418 6.48 8.49 -14.37
N GLU A 419 7.55 7.91 -13.82
CA GLU A 419 8.88 8.05 -14.42
C GLU A 419 9.05 7.00 -15.51
N ALA A 420 9.42 7.43 -16.73
CA ALA A 420 9.59 6.52 -17.85
C ALA A 420 10.56 7.02 -18.91
N LEU A 421 11.36 6.12 -19.47
CA LEU A 421 12.11 6.35 -20.71
C LEU A 421 11.20 6.24 -21.94
N ASP A 422 10.21 5.34 -21.86
CA ASP A 422 9.14 5.19 -22.86
C ASP A 422 7.78 5.43 -22.19
N PRO A 423 7.25 6.66 -22.31
CA PRO A 423 5.96 7.02 -21.72
C PRO A 423 4.79 6.14 -22.17
N ALA A 424 4.81 5.66 -23.43
CA ALA A 424 3.71 4.87 -23.98
C ALA A 424 3.61 3.51 -23.31
N SER A 425 4.70 2.77 -23.27
CA SER A 425 4.74 1.46 -22.58
C SER A 425 4.36 1.60 -21.12
N ARG A 426 4.83 2.64 -20.45
CA ARG A 426 4.55 2.83 -19.02
C ARG A 426 3.09 3.15 -18.73
N ILE A 427 2.43 3.93 -19.62
CA ILE A 427 0.98 4.20 -19.53
C ILE A 427 0.20 2.89 -19.73
N VAL A 428 0.59 2.06 -20.70
CA VAL A 428 -0.07 0.78 -21.00
C VAL A 428 0.11 -0.21 -19.82
N GLU A 429 1.33 -0.37 -19.30
CA GLU A 429 1.58 -1.17 -18.11
C GLU A 429 0.70 -0.72 -16.94
N PHE A 430 0.71 0.57 -16.65
CA PHE A 430 -0.08 1.14 -15.57
C PHE A 430 -1.59 0.89 -15.76
N ALA A 431 -2.07 0.98 -17.00
CA ALA A 431 -3.47 0.70 -17.32
C ALA A 431 -3.82 -0.78 -17.12
N ASN A 432 -2.91 -1.70 -17.47
CA ASN A 432 -3.08 -3.13 -17.27
C ASN A 432 -3.07 -3.48 -15.79
N ASP A 433 -2.11 -2.95 -15.02
CA ASP A 433 -1.97 -3.19 -13.58
C ASP A 433 -3.21 -2.73 -12.79
N ASN A 434 -3.90 -1.69 -13.31
CA ASN A 434 -5.10 -1.12 -12.68
C ASN A 434 -6.40 -1.58 -13.33
N ASN A 435 -6.39 -2.59 -14.22
CA ASN A 435 -7.57 -3.07 -14.95
C ASN A 435 -8.41 -1.92 -15.54
N ALA A 436 -7.74 -0.95 -16.19
CA ALA A 436 -8.41 0.20 -16.76
C ALA A 436 -9.44 -0.20 -17.82
N ALA A 437 -10.63 0.36 -17.76
CA ALA A 437 -11.66 0.20 -18.79
C ALA A 437 -11.38 1.08 -20.02
N MET A 438 -10.70 2.21 -19.80
CA MET A 438 -10.41 3.16 -20.86
C MET A 438 -9.20 4.03 -20.54
N ILE A 439 -8.39 4.32 -21.59
CA ILE A 439 -7.34 5.33 -21.56
C ILE A 439 -7.77 6.49 -22.47
N MET A 440 -7.80 7.72 -21.94
CA MET A 440 -8.00 8.96 -22.70
C MET A 440 -6.67 9.67 -22.89
N ILE A 441 -6.32 10.00 -24.11
CA ILE A 441 -5.11 10.75 -24.50
C ILE A 441 -5.45 11.95 -25.36
N GLY A 442 -4.68 13.03 -25.22
CA GLY A 442 -4.82 14.25 -26.01
C GLY A 442 -3.88 14.29 -27.20
N ALA A 443 -4.36 14.77 -28.35
CA ALA A 443 -3.58 15.00 -29.57
C ALA A 443 -3.73 16.44 -30.07
N SER A 444 -2.65 17.25 -29.95
CA SER A 444 -2.63 18.63 -30.47
C SER A 444 -2.16 18.70 -31.91
N HIS A 445 -2.81 19.53 -32.71
CA HIS A 445 -2.40 19.81 -34.10
C HIS A 445 -1.26 20.84 -34.23
N LYS A 446 -0.89 21.51 -33.15
CA LYS A 446 0.06 22.64 -33.16
C LYS A 446 1.54 22.27 -33.23
N ILE A 447 1.90 21.00 -33.45
CA ILE A 447 3.30 20.58 -33.49
C ILE A 447 3.80 20.49 -34.94
N PRO A 448 4.89 21.23 -35.26
CA PRO A 448 5.47 21.23 -36.60
C PRO A 448 6.01 19.86 -37.02
N ASN A 449 5.97 19.58 -38.31
CA ASN A 449 6.29 18.35 -39.06
C ASN A 449 7.71 17.74 -38.89
N LYS A 450 8.38 17.88 -37.76
CA LYS A 450 9.64 17.17 -37.49
C LYS A 450 9.35 16.09 -36.46
N VAL A 451 9.30 14.83 -36.94
CA VAL A 451 9.31 13.56 -36.19
C VAL A 451 9.05 13.74 -34.68
N ALA A 452 7.78 13.87 -34.33
CA ALA A 452 7.40 14.02 -32.93
C ALA A 452 7.42 12.64 -32.26
N PRO A 453 8.26 12.43 -31.23
CA PRO A 453 8.39 11.11 -30.55
C PRO A 453 7.07 10.55 -30.05
N TRP A 454 6.09 11.40 -29.80
CA TRP A 454 4.79 11.01 -29.24
C TRP A 454 3.70 10.66 -30.27
N ARG A 455 3.93 10.85 -31.57
CA ARG A 455 3.10 10.19 -32.60
C ARG A 455 3.33 8.68 -32.56
N THR A 456 4.56 8.27 -32.32
CA THR A 456 4.93 6.87 -32.03
C THR A 456 4.35 6.40 -30.68
N SER A 457 4.32 7.27 -29.66
CA SER A 457 3.74 6.93 -28.36
C SER A 457 2.23 6.69 -28.41
N MET A 458 1.47 7.51 -29.15
CA MET A 458 0.03 7.27 -29.31
C MET A 458 -0.29 6.00 -30.09
N THR A 459 0.43 5.75 -31.19
CA THR A 459 0.28 4.51 -31.97
C THR A 459 0.55 3.30 -31.10
N LYS A 460 1.61 3.35 -30.30
CA LYS A 460 1.98 2.29 -29.39
C LYS A 460 0.92 2.05 -28.31
N ILE A 461 0.37 3.10 -27.69
CA ILE A 461 -0.73 2.96 -26.72
C ILE A 461 -1.94 2.29 -27.37
N VAL A 462 -2.31 2.69 -28.60
CA VAL A 462 -3.46 2.11 -29.30
C VAL A 462 -3.22 0.64 -29.67
N GLU A 463 -2.00 0.27 -30.03
CA GLU A 463 -1.64 -1.10 -30.43
C GLU A 463 -1.50 -2.06 -29.22
N GLU A 464 -0.98 -1.57 -28.10
CA GLU A 464 -0.60 -2.42 -26.95
C GLU A 464 -1.64 -2.41 -25.80
N ALA A 465 -2.58 -1.43 -25.77
CA ALA A 465 -3.56 -1.35 -24.69
C ALA A 465 -4.60 -2.49 -24.77
N HIS A 466 -4.86 -3.14 -23.64
CA HIS A 466 -5.90 -4.16 -23.49
C HIS A 466 -7.29 -3.58 -23.21
N CYS A 467 -7.44 -2.25 -23.21
CA CYS A 467 -8.68 -1.54 -22.93
C CYS A 467 -9.01 -0.55 -24.06
N SER A 468 -10.17 0.09 -23.99
CA SER A 468 -10.56 1.13 -24.95
C SER A 468 -9.62 2.32 -24.89
N VAL A 469 -9.22 2.86 -26.06
CA VAL A 469 -8.40 4.09 -26.14
C VAL A 469 -9.20 5.20 -26.78
N HIS A 470 -9.38 6.32 -26.07
CA HIS A 470 -10.11 7.49 -26.54
C HIS A 470 -9.13 8.63 -26.84
N ILE A 471 -9.04 9.04 -28.11
CA ILE A 471 -8.15 10.10 -28.55
C ILE A 471 -8.95 11.40 -28.74
N VAL A 472 -8.62 12.41 -27.94
CA VAL A 472 -9.19 13.76 -28.03
C VAL A 472 -8.28 14.62 -28.89
N ARG A 473 -8.81 15.24 -29.92
CA ARG A 473 -8.07 16.12 -30.86
C ARG A 473 -8.52 17.55 -30.74
N THR A 474 -7.58 18.49 -30.98
CA THR A 474 -7.89 19.92 -31.18
C THR A 474 -8.51 20.22 -32.52
#